data_c0370858d51b499ff612ee5d60eb0b22
#
_entry.id   c0370858d51b499ff612ee5d60eb0b22
#
_cell.length_a   1.000
_cell.length_b   1.000
_cell.length_c   1.000
_cell.angle_alpha   90.00
_cell.angle_beta   90.00
_cell.angle_gamma   90.00
#
_symmetry.space_group_name_H-M   'P 1'
#
loop_
_entity.id
_entity.type
_entity.pdbx_description
1 polymer ?
#
loop_
_entity_poly.entity_id
_entity_poly.type
_entity_poly.pdbx_seq_one_letter_code
_entity_poly.pdbx_strand_id
1 'polypeptide(L)'
;EVWDLDNKKFYEFSFMGIGTNILGYNNNFVDNAVRKTIKNGNLSTLNCPEEVELAEKLIEMHPWAQMVHFARSGGEANAIAVRIARAAINKDKVAVCGYHGWHDWYLSANLNKKNNLDTHLFPNLNYRGVPKNLENSIYTFNYNDFDKLSEIIANDKQVGIIKMEVQRDKKPNNNFLKKVRKLADENGIILIFDECTSGFRETFGGLHLKYKVIPDIAMFGKALGNGYAITA
;
A
#
# COMPACT_ATOMS: atom_id res chain seq x y z
N GLU A 1 22.82 5.07 12.92
CA GLU A 1 23.43 4.27 13.99
C GLU A 1 22.35 3.65 14.86
N VAL A 2 22.57 2.43 15.30
CA VAL A 2 21.71 1.70 16.23
C VAL A 2 22.57 1.05 17.31
N TRP A 3 22.01 0.80 18.48
CA TRP A 3 22.70 0.15 19.60
C TRP A 3 21.89 -1.06 20.05
N ASP A 4 22.58 -2.15 20.39
CA ASP A 4 21.93 -3.28 21.05
C ASP A 4 21.76 -3.03 22.56
N LEU A 5 21.23 -4.04 23.27
CA LEU A 5 20.99 -3.94 24.71
C LEU A 5 22.28 -3.89 25.54
N ASP A 6 23.41 -4.31 24.97
CA ASP A 6 24.74 -4.24 25.60
C ASP A 6 25.46 -2.92 25.26
N ASN A 7 24.75 -1.93 24.69
CA ASN A 7 25.27 -0.65 24.24
C ASN A 7 26.34 -0.76 23.14
N LYS A 8 26.39 -1.86 22.42
CA LYS A 8 27.26 -2.01 21.26
C LYS A 8 26.65 -1.28 20.07
N LYS A 9 27.46 -0.43 19.45
CA LYS A 9 27.05 0.41 18.32
C LYS A 9 27.18 -0.33 16.99
N PHE A 10 26.19 -0.15 16.11
CA PHE A 10 26.17 -0.63 14.74
C PHE A 10 25.80 0.49 13.78
N TYR A 11 26.30 0.37 12.55
CA TYR A 11 25.82 1.17 11.43
C TYR A 11 24.80 0.35 10.66
N GLU A 12 23.59 0.86 10.53
CA GLU A 12 22.56 0.22 9.73
C GLU A 12 22.53 0.78 8.31
N PHE A 13 22.76 -0.10 7.33
CA PHE A 13 22.77 0.24 5.90
C PHE A 13 21.68 -0.47 5.11
N SER A 14 20.78 -1.21 5.76
CA SER A 14 19.85 -2.08 5.06
C SER A 14 18.40 -1.69 5.24
N PHE A 15 17.83 -1.95 6.39
CA PHE A 15 16.37 -1.89 6.54
C PHE A 15 15.82 -0.55 6.99
N MET A 16 16.56 0.22 7.78
CA MET A 16 16.13 1.52 8.31
C MET A 16 14.68 1.53 8.79
N GLY A 17 14.33 0.57 9.66
CA GLY A 17 12.95 0.36 10.09
C GLY A 17 12.04 -0.14 8.95
N ILE A 18 12.53 -1.07 8.12
CA ILE A 18 11.83 -1.60 6.94
C ILE A 18 11.46 -0.47 5.96
N GLY A 19 12.40 0.46 5.80
CA GLY A 19 12.27 1.60 4.90
C GLY A 19 11.35 2.71 5.40
N THR A 20 11.10 2.81 6.70
CA THR A 20 10.30 3.89 7.27
C THR A 20 11.13 5.15 7.52
N ASN A 21 12.34 5.01 8.08
CA ASN A 21 13.15 6.13 8.54
C ASN A 21 14.01 6.72 7.40
N ILE A 22 13.35 7.24 6.38
CA ILE A 22 14.01 7.77 5.18
C ILE A 22 14.90 8.98 5.47
N LEU A 23 14.57 9.77 6.48
CA LEU A 23 15.36 10.93 6.94
C LEU A 23 16.38 10.54 8.01
N GLY A 24 16.50 9.24 8.33
CA GLY A 24 17.33 8.72 9.41
C GLY A 24 16.59 8.63 10.75
N TYR A 25 17.20 7.89 11.68
CA TYR A 25 16.70 7.80 13.05
C TYR A 25 16.94 9.08 13.82
N ASN A 26 16.06 9.38 14.79
CA ASN A 26 16.16 10.56 15.66
C ASN A 26 16.31 11.86 14.86
N ASN A 27 15.42 12.03 13.87
CA ASN A 27 15.41 13.25 13.08
C ASN A 27 14.79 14.39 13.91
N ASN A 28 15.60 15.35 14.31
CA ASN A 28 15.19 16.44 15.20
C ASN A 28 14.03 17.29 14.66
N PHE A 29 13.93 17.46 13.34
CA PHE A 29 12.84 18.22 12.74
C PHE A 29 11.51 17.50 12.94
N VAL A 30 11.45 16.20 12.64
CA VAL A 30 10.25 15.37 12.81
C VAL A 30 9.92 15.21 14.30
N ASP A 31 10.90 14.86 15.12
CA ASP A 31 10.70 14.58 16.55
C ASP A 31 10.25 15.81 17.33
N ASN A 32 10.75 16.98 16.98
CA ASN A 32 10.33 18.24 17.64
C ASN A 32 8.88 18.60 17.28
N ALA A 33 8.45 18.37 16.04
CA ALA A 33 7.06 18.57 15.64
C ALA A 33 6.13 17.63 16.43
N VAL A 34 6.49 16.36 16.55
CA VAL A 34 5.74 15.38 17.33
C VAL A 34 5.68 15.76 18.81
N ARG A 35 6.81 16.13 19.41
CA ARG A 35 6.85 16.60 20.83
C ARG A 35 5.95 17.82 21.06
N LYS A 36 5.88 18.75 20.11
CA LYS A 36 4.99 19.91 20.16
C LYS A 36 3.53 19.47 20.15
N THR A 37 3.16 18.57 19.24
CA THR A 37 1.78 18.07 19.14
C THR A 37 1.37 17.30 20.42
N ILE A 38 2.25 16.46 20.98
CA ILE A 38 2.00 15.76 22.23
C ILE A 38 1.68 16.74 23.37
N LYS A 39 2.39 17.87 23.47
CA LYS A 39 2.14 18.90 24.50
C LYS A 39 0.78 19.60 24.34
N ASN A 40 0.28 19.68 23.11
CA ASN A 40 -1.03 20.27 22.82
C ASN A 40 -2.20 19.28 22.96
N GLY A 41 -1.89 17.99 23.16
CA GLY A 41 -2.87 16.91 23.15
C GLY A 41 -2.97 16.27 21.76
N ASN A 42 -2.66 14.97 21.72
CA ASN A 42 -2.55 14.23 20.47
C ASN A 42 -3.83 13.45 20.09
N LEU A 43 -4.89 13.56 20.87
CA LEU A 43 -6.18 12.93 20.59
C LEU A 43 -7.32 13.76 21.21
N SER A 44 -8.26 14.15 20.39
CA SER A 44 -9.47 14.83 20.82
C SER A 44 -10.69 14.29 20.05
N THR A 45 -11.89 14.76 20.42
CA THR A 45 -13.13 14.46 19.68
C THR A 45 -13.28 15.29 18.41
N LEU A 46 -12.45 16.30 18.23
CA LEU A 46 -12.40 17.15 17.03
C LEU A 46 -11.18 16.78 16.19
N ASN A 47 -11.28 16.99 14.89
CA ASN A 47 -10.13 16.84 13.99
C ASN A 47 -9.02 17.81 14.37
N CYS A 48 -7.79 17.32 14.38
CA CYS A 48 -6.63 18.19 14.61
C CYS A 48 -6.22 18.92 13.31
N PRO A 49 -5.61 20.11 13.42
CA PRO A 49 -5.16 20.84 12.24
C PRO A 49 -4.19 20.05 11.36
N GLU A 50 -3.32 19.25 11.96
CA GLU A 50 -2.31 18.47 11.27
C GLU A 50 -2.91 17.41 10.33
N GLU A 51 -4.07 16.84 10.66
CA GLU A 51 -4.80 15.93 9.77
C GLU A 51 -5.28 16.66 8.51
N VAL A 52 -5.86 17.84 8.69
CA VAL A 52 -6.37 18.67 7.59
C VAL A 52 -5.20 19.14 6.69
N GLU A 53 -4.15 19.67 7.30
CA GLU A 53 -2.96 20.15 6.58
C GLU A 53 -2.30 19.05 5.78
N LEU A 54 -2.18 17.82 6.35
CA LEU A 54 -1.60 16.69 5.64
C LEU A 54 -2.51 16.21 4.50
N ALA A 55 -3.83 16.17 4.71
CA ALA A 55 -4.78 15.82 3.67
C ALA A 55 -4.73 16.79 2.49
N GLU A 56 -4.70 18.10 2.76
CA GLU A 56 -4.57 19.15 1.74
C GLU A 56 -3.26 19.01 0.96
N LYS A 57 -2.14 18.75 1.65
CA LYS A 57 -0.84 18.51 1.01
C LYS A 57 -0.83 17.27 0.12
N LEU A 58 -1.46 16.19 0.55
CA LEU A 58 -1.58 14.98 -0.27
C LEU A 58 -2.44 15.23 -1.52
N ILE A 59 -3.53 15.96 -1.41
CA ILE A 59 -4.38 16.35 -2.55
C ILE A 59 -3.64 17.31 -3.49
N GLU A 60 -2.91 18.31 -2.95
CA GLU A 60 -2.08 19.20 -3.76
C GLU A 60 -1.07 18.44 -4.63
N MET A 61 -0.44 17.41 -4.07
CA MET A 61 0.50 16.55 -4.81
C MET A 61 -0.20 15.59 -5.78
N HIS A 62 -1.46 15.27 -5.53
CA HIS A 62 -2.24 14.29 -6.29
C HIS A 62 -3.58 14.93 -6.74
N PRO A 63 -3.57 15.88 -7.71
CA PRO A 63 -4.78 16.62 -8.11
C PRO A 63 -5.92 15.74 -8.68
N TRP A 64 -5.65 14.48 -8.95
CA TRP A 64 -6.65 13.49 -9.34
C TRP A 64 -7.45 12.95 -8.15
N ALA A 65 -6.94 13.06 -6.93
CA ALA A 65 -7.61 12.63 -5.71
C ALA A 65 -8.49 13.75 -5.14
N GLN A 66 -9.60 13.37 -4.51
CA GLN A 66 -10.55 14.31 -3.91
C GLN A 66 -10.61 14.18 -2.38
N MET A 67 -10.22 13.04 -1.83
CA MET A 67 -10.32 12.72 -0.41
C MET A 67 -9.11 11.94 0.07
N VAL A 68 -8.81 12.09 1.36
CA VAL A 68 -7.78 11.33 2.06
C VAL A 68 -8.40 10.64 3.26
N HIS A 69 -7.99 9.41 3.51
CA HIS A 69 -8.32 8.65 4.71
C HIS A 69 -7.03 8.21 5.39
N PHE A 70 -6.89 8.52 6.67
CA PHE A 70 -5.72 8.13 7.44
C PHE A 70 -5.93 6.83 8.20
N ALA A 71 -4.84 6.06 8.35
CA ALA A 71 -4.76 4.88 9.19
C ALA A 71 -3.37 4.82 9.85
N ARG A 72 -3.14 3.84 10.72
CA ARG A 72 -1.88 3.73 11.47
C ARG A 72 -0.89 2.76 10.84
N SER A 73 -1.39 1.77 10.11
CA SER A 73 -0.54 0.74 9.51
C SER A 73 -0.91 0.49 8.05
N GLY A 74 0.07 0.01 7.27
CA GLY A 74 -0.16 -0.37 5.88
C GLY A 74 -1.24 -1.45 5.72
N GLY A 75 -1.34 -2.39 6.68
CA GLY A 75 -2.37 -3.41 6.68
C GLY A 75 -3.78 -2.83 6.82
N GLU A 76 -3.97 -1.88 7.75
CA GLU A 76 -5.24 -1.17 7.91
C GLU A 76 -5.62 -0.37 6.66
N ALA A 77 -4.70 0.45 6.16
CA ALA A 77 -4.94 1.25 4.95
C ALA A 77 -5.27 0.35 3.75
N ASN A 78 -4.61 -0.79 3.62
CA ASN A 78 -4.91 -1.79 2.60
C ASN A 78 -6.34 -2.35 2.74
N ALA A 79 -6.75 -2.71 3.94
CA ALA A 79 -8.10 -3.22 4.21
C ALA A 79 -9.17 -2.15 3.95
N ILE A 80 -8.92 -0.91 4.36
CA ILE A 80 -9.80 0.25 4.10
C ILE A 80 -9.95 0.47 2.59
N ALA A 81 -8.85 0.56 1.85
CA ALA A 81 -8.86 0.78 0.40
C ALA A 81 -9.66 -0.30 -0.34
N VAL A 82 -9.45 -1.57 -0.01
CA VAL A 82 -10.20 -2.69 -0.61
C VAL A 82 -11.68 -2.61 -0.25
N ARG A 83 -12.03 -2.25 1.00
CA ARG A 83 -13.42 -2.10 1.42
C ARG A 83 -14.13 -0.95 0.68
N ILE A 84 -13.47 0.19 0.55
CA ILE A 84 -14.00 1.34 -0.20
C ILE A 84 -14.24 0.93 -1.66
N ALA A 85 -13.26 0.29 -2.30
CA ALA A 85 -13.37 -0.14 -3.68
C ALA A 85 -14.51 -1.17 -3.88
N ARG A 86 -14.64 -2.17 -3.00
CA ARG A 86 -15.76 -3.11 -3.03
C ARG A 86 -17.11 -2.41 -2.94
N ALA A 87 -17.23 -1.46 -2.01
CA ALA A 87 -18.48 -0.69 -1.85
C ALA A 87 -18.81 0.16 -3.08
N ALA A 88 -17.82 0.77 -3.71
CA ALA A 88 -18.00 1.63 -4.88
C ALA A 88 -18.45 0.86 -6.13
N ILE A 89 -17.97 -0.39 -6.29
CA ILE A 89 -18.21 -1.17 -7.52
C ILE A 89 -19.19 -2.34 -7.33
N ASN A 90 -19.56 -2.63 -6.08
CA ASN A 90 -20.42 -3.77 -5.72
C ASN A 90 -19.90 -5.11 -6.27
N LYS A 91 -18.57 -5.34 -6.17
CA LYS A 91 -17.90 -6.59 -6.54
C LYS A 91 -16.89 -6.95 -5.46
N ASP A 92 -16.77 -8.24 -5.14
CA ASP A 92 -16.00 -8.71 -3.98
C ASP A 92 -14.57 -9.15 -4.29
N LYS A 93 -14.28 -9.54 -5.55
CA LYS A 93 -13.03 -10.20 -5.89
C LYS A 93 -11.94 -9.24 -6.31
N VAL A 94 -10.71 -9.56 -5.92
CA VAL A 94 -9.53 -8.72 -6.12
C VAL A 94 -8.42 -9.50 -6.82
N ALA A 95 -7.85 -8.93 -7.86
CA ALA A 95 -6.59 -9.40 -8.43
C ALA A 95 -5.42 -8.65 -7.76
N VAL A 96 -4.46 -9.38 -7.17
CA VAL A 96 -3.36 -8.80 -6.40
C VAL A 96 -1.99 -9.12 -7.00
N CYS A 97 -1.09 -8.13 -6.93
CA CYS A 97 0.33 -8.28 -7.24
C CYS A 97 1.18 -7.51 -6.23
N GLY A 98 2.05 -8.19 -5.52
CA GLY A 98 2.90 -7.61 -4.49
C GLY A 98 2.46 -7.97 -3.07
N TYR A 99 3.11 -7.35 -2.08
CA TYR A 99 2.84 -7.58 -0.67
C TYR A 99 1.94 -6.49 -0.10
N HIS A 100 0.84 -6.89 0.53
CA HIS A 100 -0.18 -5.96 1.03
C HIS A 100 -0.55 -6.20 2.51
N GLY A 101 0.39 -6.65 3.30
CA GLY A 101 0.19 -6.91 4.72
C GLY A 101 -0.21 -8.36 5.01
N TRP A 102 -0.86 -8.57 6.15
CA TRP A 102 -1.18 -9.91 6.67
C TRP A 102 -2.65 -10.05 7.10
N HIS A 103 -3.51 -9.12 6.66
CA HIS A 103 -4.94 -9.18 6.97
C HIS A 103 -5.64 -10.31 6.20
N ASP A 104 -6.75 -10.80 6.75
CA ASP A 104 -7.50 -11.94 6.23
C ASP A 104 -7.82 -11.82 4.75
N TRP A 105 -8.23 -10.64 4.29
CA TRP A 105 -8.57 -10.42 2.89
C TRP A 105 -7.41 -10.76 1.95
N TYR A 106 -6.16 -10.48 2.35
CA TYR A 106 -4.96 -10.76 1.53
C TYR A 106 -4.50 -12.20 1.69
N LEU A 107 -4.43 -12.71 2.94
CA LEU A 107 -3.99 -14.08 3.23
C LEU A 107 -4.97 -15.13 2.68
N SER A 108 -6.23 -14.76 2.41
CA SER A 108 -7.22 -15.65 1.79
C SER A 108 -6.80 -16.16 0.41
N ALA A 109 -5.86 -15.50 -0.27
CA ALA A 109 -5.25 -16.02 -1.50
C ALA A 109 -4.62 -17.41 -1.34
N ASN A 110 -4.17 -17.76 -0.13
CA ASN A 110 -3.57 -19.05 0.18
C ASN A 110 -4.60 -20.14 0.61
N LEU A 111 -5.89 -19.82 0.70
CA LEU A 111 -6.94 -20.80 1.01
C LEU A 111 -7.12 -21.80 -0.13
N ASN A 112 -7.14 -21.34 -1.38
CA ASN A 112 -7.39 -22.19 -2.55
C ASN A 112 -6.19 -23.06 -2.92
N LYS A 113 -5.01 -22.46 -2.84
CA LYS A 113 -3.75 -23.12 -3.15
C LYS A 113 -2.71 -22.61 -2.17
N LYS A 114 -2.16 -23.54 -1.37
CA LYS A 114 -0.98 -23.23 -0.56
C LYS A 114 0.04 -22.51 -1.43
N ASN A 115 0.61 -21.46 -0.94
CA ASN A 115 1.73 -20.78 -1.59
C ASN A 115 1.38 -19.86 -2.78
N ASN A 116 0.13 -19.46 -2.98
CA ASN A 116 -0.21 -18.46 -4.00
C ASN A 116 0.51 -17.13 -3.80
N LEU A 117 0.89 -16.80 -2.56
CA LEU A 117 1.58 -15.57 -2.21
C LEU A 117 3.12 -15.70 -2.17
N ASP A 118 3.69 -16.88 -2.36
CA ASP A 118 5.13 -17.12 -2.18
C ASP A 118 6.03 -16.31 -3.12
N THR A 119 5.51 -15.94 -4.28
CA THR A 119 6.26 -15.13 -5.27
C THR A 119 6.12 -13.63 -5.05
N HIS A 120 5.36 -13.18 -4.02
CA HIS A 120 5.05 -11.75 -3.84
C HIS A 120 6.04 -11.01 -2.93
N LEU A 121 6.45 -11.57 -1.82
CA LEU A 121 7.54 -11.06 -0.97
C LEU A 121 8.00 -12.11 0.04
N PHE A 122 7.06 -12.67 0.80
CA PHE A 122 7.37 -13.64 1.85
C PHE A 122 6.83 -15.01 1.46
N PRO A 123 7.69 -16.03 1.32
CA PRO A 123 7.23 -17.39 1.14
C PRO A 123 6.59 -17.91 2.44
N ASN A 124 5.71 -18.88 2.30
CA ASN A 124 5.07 -19.59 3.43
C ASN A 124 4.24 -18.70 4.37
N LEU A 125 3.61 -17.62 3.88
CA LEU A 125 2.66 -16.86 4.67
C LEU A 125 1.52 -17.76 5.15
N ASN A 126 1.41 -17.89 6.48
CA ASN A 126 0.44 -18.79 7.09
C ASN A 126 -0.97 -18.18 7.04
N TYR A 127 -1.92 -18.95 6.54
CA TYR A 127 -3.33 -18.57 6.43
C TYR A 127 -4.22 -19.18 7.53
N ARG A 128 -3.63 -19.84 8.53
CA ARG A 128 -4.40 -20.42 9.65
C ARG A 128 -5.13 -19.29 10.39
N GLY A 129 -6.42 -19.49 10.60
CA GLY A 129 -7.29 -18.48 11.21
C GLY A 129 -8.04 -17.60 10.21
N VAL A 130 -7.65 -17.59 8.94
CA VAL A 130 -8.42 -16.89 7.90
C VAL A 130 -9.77 -17.60 7.69
N PRO A 131 -10.90 -16.85 7.70
CA PRO A 131 -12.22 -17.43 7.48
C PRO A 131 -12.34 -18.12 6.12
N LYS A 132 -12.85 -19.35 6.11
CA LYS A 132 -12.95 -20.15 4.88
C LYS A 132 -13.88 -19.56 3.81
N ASN A 133 -14.87 -18.78 4.21
CA ASN A 133 -15.77 -18.10 3.28
C ASN A 133 -15.11 -17.01 2.44
N LEU A 134 -13.85 -16.66 2.74
CA LEU A 134 -13.03 -15.79 1.90
C LEU A 134 -12.31 -16.53 0.76
N GLU A 135 -12.46 -17.84 0.69
CA GLU A 135 -11.92 -18.62 -0.42
C GLU A 135 -12.43 -18.11 -1.77
N ASN A 136 -11.56 -18.10 -2.78
CA ASN A 136 -11.84 -17.55 -4.13
C ASN A 136 -12.13 -16.04 -4.19
N SER A 137 -11.87 -15.27 -3.13
CA SER A 137 -12.01 -13.81 -3.15
C SER A 137 -10.79 -13.09 -3.72
N ILE A 138 -9.62 -13.75 -3.74
CA ILE A 138 -8.35 -13.15 -4.18
C ILE A 138 -7.71 -14.02 -5.27
N TYR A 139 -7.33 -13.38 -6.38
CA TYR A 139 -6.50 -13.94 -7.44
C TYR A 139 -5.12 -13.30 -7.40
N THR A 140 -4.07 -14.08 -7.63
CA THR A 140 -2.69 -13.58 -7.67
C THR A 140 -2.15 -13.57 -9.10
N PHE A 141 -1.36 -12.55 -9.42
CA PHE A 141 -0.57 -12.48 -10.65
C PHE A 141 0.81 -11.88 -10.36
N ASN A 142 1.80 -12.24 -11.15
CA ASN A 142 3.16 -11.74 -10.97
C ASN A 142 3.36 -10.37 -11.64
N TYR A 143 4.31 -9.60 -11.12
CA TYR A 143 4.66 -8.30 -11.70
C TYR A 143 5.18 -8.48 -13.13
N ASN A 144 4.70 -7.65 -14.06
CA ASN A 144 4.92 -7.73 -15.51
C ASN A 144 4.21 -8.89 -16.25
N ASP A 145 3.38 -9.67 -15.57
CA ASP A 145 2.59 -10.75 -16.17
C ASP A 145 1.18 -10.22 -16.54
N PHE A 146 1.14 -9.44 -17.61
CA PHE A 146 -0.12 -8.86 -18.10
C PHE A 146 -1.08 -9.91 -18.66
N ASP A 147 -0.55 -10.98 -19.25
CA ASP A 147 -1.37 -12.04 -19.85
C ASP A 147 -2.14 -12.79 -18.76
N LYS A 148 -1.48 -13.10 -17.63
CA LYS A 148 -2.17 -13.72 -16.48
C LYS A 148 -3.22 -12.80 -15.88
N LEU A 149 -2.97 -11.51 -15.75
CA LEU A 149 -3.98 -10.56 -15.26
C LEU A 149 -5.18 -10.50 -16.21
N SER A 150 -4.94 -10.46 -17.53
CA SER A 150 -5.99 -10.44 -18.54
C SER A 150 -6.83 -11.72 -18.51
N GLU A 151 -6.20 -12.87 -18.36
CA GLU A 151 -6.86 -14.18 -18.18
C GLU A 151 -7.79 -14.18 -16.96
N ILE A 152 -7.31 -13.69 -15.81
CA ILE A 152 -8.12 -13.60 -14.58
C ILE A 152 -9.38 -12.78 -14.82
N ILE A 153 -9.26 -11.58 -15.41
CA ILE A 153 -10.38 -10.66 -15.66
C ILE A 153 -11.35 -11.21 -16.72
N ALA A 154 -10.83 -11.92 -17.72
CA ALA A 154 -11.67 -12.56 -18.74
C ALA A 154 -12.52 -13.67 -18.15
N ASN A 155 -11.96 -14.51 -17.26
CA ASN A 155 -12.56 -15.68 -16.70
C ASN A 155 -13.52 -15.40 -15.53
N ASP A 156 -13.33 -14.29 -14.81
CA ASP A 156 -14.17 -13.98 -13.66
C ASP A 156 -14.61 -12.50 -13.64
N LYS A 157 -15.85 -12.24 -14.04
CA LYS A 157 -16.44 -10.90 -14.09
C LYS A 157 -16.76 -10.29 -12.71
N GLN A 158 -16.62 -11.07 -11.63
CA GLN A 158 -16.71 -10.57 -10.27
C GLN A 158 -15.42 -9.92 -9.77
N VAL A 159 -14.32 -10.01 -10.53
CA VAL A 159 -13.12 -9.23 -10.24
C VAL A 159 -13.42 -7.76 -10.49
N GLY A 160 -13.49 -6.99 -9.42
CA GLY A 160 -13.80 -5.56 -9.45
C GLY A 160 -12.61 -4.68 -9.09
N ILE A 161 -11.52 -5.27 -8.62
CA ILE A 161 -10.38 -4.53 -8.09
C ILE A 161 -9.08 -5.14 -8.61
N ILE A 162 -8.19 -4.31 -9.11
CA ILE A 162 -6.77 -4.65 -9.30
C ILE A 162 -6.00 -3.89 -8.22
N LYS A 163 -5.27 -4.62 -7.38
CA LYS A 163 -4.42 -4.03 -6.35
C LYS A 163 -2.98 -4.47 -6.51
N MET A 164 -2.07 -3.51 -6.65
CA MET A 164 -0.68 -3.83 -6.90
C MET A 164 0.29 -2.76 -6.39
N GLU A 165 1.53 -3.15 -6.15
CA GLU A 165 2.62 -2.20 -5.97
C GLU A 165 3.00 -1.61 -7.34
N VAL A 166 3.32 -0.32 -7.38
CA VAL A 166 3.76 0.34 -8.62
C VAL A 166 5.08 -0.23 -9.10
N GLN A 167 6.00 -0.43 -8.18
CA GLN A 167 7.30 -1.06 -8.40
C GLN A 167 7.91 -1.44 -7.06
N ARG A 168 8.61 -2.57 -7.04
CA ARG A 168 9.45 -2.96 -5.91
C ARG A 168 10.90 -3.17 -6.39
N ASP A 169 11.22 -4.33 -6.87
CA ASP A 169 12.55 -4.77 -7.32
C ASP A 169 12.67 -4.77 -8.86
N LYS A 170 11.56 -4.94 -9.57
CA LYS A 170 11.51 -4.94 -11.03
C LYS A 170 10.85 -3.68 -11.56
N LYS A 171 11.43 -3.10 -12.61
CA LYS A 171 10.79 -2.00 -13.34
C LYS A 171 9.65 -2.52 -14.22
N PRO A 172 8.61 -1.69 -14.47
CA PRO A 172 7.57 -2.05 -15.43
C PRO A 172 8.17 -2.13 -16.85
N ASN A 173 7.90 -3.24 -17.53
CA ASN A 173 8.32 -3.44 -18.92
C ASN A 173 7.14 -3.27 -19.88
N ASN A 174 7.41 -3.12 -21.16
CA ASN A 174 6.41 -3.15 -22.24
C ASN A 174 5.13 -2.33 -21.95
N ASN A 175 5.27 -1.17 -21.30
CA ASN A 175 4.15 -0.33 -20.86
C ASN A 175 3.18 -1.04 -19.89
N PHE A 176 3.65 -1.96 -19.08
CA PHE A 176 2.83 -2.78 -18.18
C PHE A 176 1.82 -1.97 -17.37
N LEU A 177 2.23 -0.93 -16.64
CA LEU A 177 1.32 -0.12 -15.83
C LEU A 177 0.23 0.58 -16.66
N LYS A 178 0.58 1.06 -17.86
CA LYS A 178 -0.40 1.68 -18.78
C LYS A 178 -1.41 0.65 -19.31
N LYS A 179 -0.93 -0.57 -19.61
CA LYS A 179 -1.82 -1.67 -20.01
C LYS A 179 -2.77 -2.08 -18.88
N VAL A 180 -2.27 -2.15 -17.63
CA VAL A 180 -3.09 -2.43 -16.46
C VAL A 180 -4.16 -1.36 -16.27
N ARG A 181 -3.81 -0.07 -16.35
CA ARG A 181 -4.80 1.02 -16.25
C ARG A 181 -5.86 0.90 -17.34
N LYS A 182 -5.43 0.72 -18.59
CA LYS A 182 -6.37 0.55 -19.71
C LYS A 182 -7.32 -0.64 -19.51
N LEU A 183 -6.79 -1.79 -19.09
CA LEU A 183 -7.58 -2.97 -18.80
C LEU A 183 -8.62 -2.73 -17.69
N ALA A 184 -8.22 -1.99 -16.65
CA ALA A 184 -9.12 -1.61 -15.57
C ALA A 184 -10.23 -0.68 -16.08
N ASP A 185 -9.92 0.34 -16.88
CA ASP A 185 -10.90 1.26 -17.47
C ASP A 185 -11.90 0.53 -18.35
N GLU A 186 -11.44 -0.34 -19.26
CA GLU A 186 -12.28 -1.09 -20.19
C GLU A 186 -13.22 -2.09 -19.50
N ASN A 187 -12.91 -2.54 -18.29
CA ASN A 187 -13.72 -3.49 -17.55
C ASN A 187 -14.45 -2.87 -16.34
N GLY A 188 -14.37 -1.56 -16.14
CA GLY A 188 -14.95 -0.87 -15.00
C GLY A 188 -14.40 -1.42 -13.67
N ILE A 189 -13.08 -1.57 -13.57
CA ILE A 189 -12.34 -2.11 -12.42
C ILE A 189 -11.61 -0.98 -11.71
N ILE A 190 -11.65 -0.97 -10.39
CA ILE A 190 -10.91 -0.01 -9.56
C ILE A 190 -9.44 -0.44 -9.48
N LEU A 191 -8.53 0.45 -9.87
CA LEU A 191 -7.08 0.26 -9.74
C LEU A 191 -6.57 0.89 -8.46
N ILE A 192 -6.00 0.09 -7.59
CA ILE A 192 -5.36 0.54 -6.34
C ILE A 192 -3.84 0.35 -6.46
N PHE A 193 -3.09 1.43 -6.31
CA PHE A 193 -1.65 1.38 -6.19
C PHE A 193 -1.21 1.43 -4.73
N ASP A 194 -0.49 0.41 -4.29
CA ASP A 194 0.17 0.38 -2.99
C ASP A 194 1.56 1.00 -3.11
N GLU A 195 1.67 2.23 -2.63
CA GLU A 195 2.91 3.00 -2.60
C GLU A 195 3.52 3.08 -1.18
N CYS A 196 3.11 2.19 -0.28
CA CYS A 196 3.71 2.14 1.06
C CYS A 196 5.23 1.97 1.02
N THR A 197 5.76 1.25 0.01
CA THR A 197 7.21 1.07 -0.15
C THR A 197 7.83 2.09 -1.09
N SER A 198 7.15 2.48 -2.15
CA SER A 198 7.70 3.33 -3.22
C SER A 198 7.44 4.83 -3.01
N GLY A 199 6.42 5.19 -2.24
CA GLY A 199 6.05 6.59 -2.02
C GLY A 199 7.14 7.39 -1.31
N PHE A 200 7.31 8.64 -1.73
CA PHE A 200 8.25 9.62 -1.15
C PHE A 200 9.73 9.21 -1.18
N ARG A 201 10.13 8.32 -2.10
CA ARG A 201 11.52 7.88 -2.25
C ARG A 201 12.16 8.41 -3.52
N GLU A 202 11.84 7.80 -4.66
CA GLU A 202 12.40 8.19 -5.95
C GLU A 202 11.67 9.41 -6.54
N THR A 203 10.41 9.58 -6.19
CA THR A 203 9.55 10.68 -6.66
C THR A 203 8.86 11.32 -5.47
N PHE A 204 8.81 12.64 -5.42
CA PHE A 204 8.01 13.35 -4.45
C PHE A 204 6.51 13.06 -4.69
N GLY A 205 5.83 12.58 -3.66
CA GLY A 205 4.53 11.93 -3.79
C GLY A 205 4.68 10.43 -4.07
N GLY A 206 4.16 9.95 -5.17
CA GLY A 206 4.16 8.54 -5.54
C GLY A 206 4.90 8.23 -6.84
N LEU A 207 5.37 7.01 -6.97
CA LEU A 207 6.07 6.54 -8.16
C LEU A 207 5.15 6.47 -9.39
N HIS A 208 3.83 6.33 -9.18
CA HIS A 208 2.84 6.40 -10.26
C HIS A 208 2.89 7.73 -11.03
N LEU A 209 3.27 8.84 -10.36
CA LEU A 209 3.45 10.14 -10.99
C LEU A 209 4.59 10.12 -12.03
N LYS A 210 5.69 9.43 -11.71
CA LYS A 210 6.81 9.23 -12.65
C LYS A 210 6.37 8.47 -13.89
N TYR A 211 5.59 7.41 -13.71
CA TYR A 211 5.08 6.59 -14.82
C TYR A 211 3.88 7.20 -15.53
N LYS A 212 3.32 8.29 -15.02
CA LYS A 212 2.13 8.98 -15.55
C LYS A 212 0.95 8.02 -15.72
N VAL A 213 0.71 7.20 -14.69
CA VAL A 213 -0.43 6.28 -14.61
C VAL A 213 -1.21 6.59 -13.35
N ILE A 214 -2.42 7.10 -13.52
CA ILE A 214 -3.27 7.54 -12.40
C ILE A 214 -4.10 6.34 -11.92
N PRO A 215 -4.02 5.95 -10.64
CA PRO A 215 -4.92 4.97 -10.03
C PRO A 215 -6.23 5.63 -9.60
N ASP A 216 -7.20 4.82 -9.20
CA ASP A 216 -8.40 5.29 -8.53
C ASP A 216 -8.16 5.52 -7.02
N ILE A 217 -7.24 4.72 -6.44
CA ILE A 217 -6.78 4.85 -5.05
C ILE A 217 -5.26 4.67 -5.02
N ALA A 218 -4.54 5.55 -4.34
CA ALA A 218 -3.14 5.37 -4.00
C ALA A 218 -2.97 5.31 -2.48
N MET A 219 -2.07 4.44 -2.02
CA MET A 219 -1.79 4.29 -0.59
C MET A 219 -0.34 4.65 -0.29
N PHE A 220 -0.13 5.36 0.80
CA PHE A 220 1.18 5.79 1.29
C PHE A 220 1.39 5.38 2.73
N GLY A 221 2.63 5.13 3.10
CA GLY A 221 3.02 4.77 4.46
C GLY A 221 4.53 4.87 4.62
N LYS A 222 5.10 4.16 5.56
CA LYS A 222 6.55 4.07 5.80
C LYS A 222 7.23 5.45 5.82
N ALA A 223 7.79 5.88 4.68
CA ALA A 223 8.48 7.18 4.53
C ALA A 223 7.59 8.37 4.90
N LEU A 224 6.26 8.28 4.72
CA LEU A 224 5.32 9.33 5.09
C LEU A 224 5.43 9.73 6.57
N GLY A 225 5.68 8.76 7.46
CA GLY A 225 5.76 8.99 8.90
C GLY A 225 7.18 9.09 9.45
N ASN A 226 8.21 8.77 8.67
CA ASN A 226 9.60 8.69 9.12
C ASN A 226 9.76 7.95 10.47
N GLY A 227 9.12 6.78 10.59
CA GLY A 227 9.14 5.95 11.80
C GLY A 227 7.91 6.09 12.69
N TYR A 228 7.14 7.17 12.58
CA TYR A 228 5.85 7.28 13.25
C TYR A 228 4.75 6.55 12.48
N ALA A 229 3.80 5.98 13.24
CA ALA A 229 2.73 5.14 12.68
C ALA A 229 1.65 5.99 12.01
N ILE A 230 1.81 6.23 10.71
CA ILE A 230 0.82 6.90 9.86
C ILE A 230 0.81 6.29 8.46
N THR A 231 -0.37 6.19 7.88
CA THR A 231 -0.63 5.82 6.48
C THR A 231 -1.80 6.62 5.94
N ALA A 232 -1.83 6.78 4.65
CA ALA A 232 -2.90 7.50 3.96
C ALA A 232 -3.34 6.71 2.72
#